data_92769e4846de94d5e33d5f03d75e995e
#
_entry.id   92769e4846de94d5e33d5f03d75e995e
#
_cell.length_a   1.000
_cell.length_b   1.000
_cell.length_c   1.000
_cell.angle_alpha   90.00
_cell.angle_beta   90.00
_cell.angle_gamma   90.00
#
_symmetry.space_group_name_H-M   'P 1'
#
loop_
_entity.id
_entity.type
_entity.pdbx_description
1 polymer ?
#
loop_
_entity_poly.entity_id
_entity_poly.type
_entity_poly.pdbx_seq_one_letter_code
_entity_poly.pdbx_strand_id
1 'polypeptide(L)'
;PNTDPLTVTPEAMEFKLNRANQTSYVDYAFYFGGTAQNSSNLNEWENLNGVCGIKIFMGSSNGNLLSSTDEEIDKILANGKRVVAVHAEDEDMMNENKISILGDSNDVAMHHLWRSEESCFNATKRVVAIAKKYNRKIHILHLTTAQEMEFLRNHKDVASLEVLPNHLTLSAPECYEKLGTLAQQNPPIRQKHHQDALWKAVTDGTIDILGSDHAPHTLEEKGGTYPDTPS
;
A
#
# COMPACT_ATOMS: atom_id res chain seq x y z
N PRO A 1 10.35 -0.02 0.78
CA PRO A 1 11.41 0.37 -0.17
C PRO A 1 11.30 1.82 -0.63
N ASN A 2 10.16 2.49 -0.37
CA ASN A 2 9.94 3.90 -0.67
C ASN A 2 10.63 4.78 0.39
N THR A 3 11.93 4.81 0.36
CA THR A 3 12.84 5.42 1.34
C THR A 3 13.85 6.31 0.63
N ASP A 4 14.67 7.03 1.35
CA ASP A 4 15.79 7.79 0.80
C ASP A 4 17.12 7.18 1.28
N PRO A 5 17.94 6.59 0.38
CA PRO A 5 17.62 6.31 -1.04
C PRO A 5 16.52 5.24 -1.19
N LEU A 6 15.87 5.21 -2.37
CA LEU A 6 14.92 4.14 -2.72
C LEU A 6 15.60 2.79 -2.69
N THR A 7 14.96 1.77 -2.11
CA THR A 7 15.52 0.40 -2.05
C THR A 7 15.16 -0.37 -3.32
N VAL A 8 15.76 0.01 -4.44
CA VAL A 8 15.52 -0.53 -5.79
C VAL A 8 16.77 -1.12 -6.44
N THR A 9 17.90 -1.14 -5.73
CA THR A 9 19.17 -1.75 -6.16
C THR A 9 19.80 -2.55 -5.00
N PRO A 10 20.70 -3.51 -5.29
CA PRO A 10 21.43 -4.25 -4.26
C PRO A 10 22.18 -3.35 -3.28
N GLU A 11 22.82 -2.28 -3.77
CA GLU A 11 23.60 -1.34 -2.96
C GLU A 11 22.70 -0.60 -1.95
N ALA A 12 21.51 -0.17 -2.38
CA ALA A 12 20.55 0.47 -1.50
C ALA A 12 19.99 -0.52 -0.45
N MET A 13 19.83 -1.79 -0.79
CA MET A 13 19.47 -2.84 0.15
C MET A 13 20.58 -3.07 1.17
N GLU A 14 21.84 -3.19 0.73
CA GLU A 14 22.99 -3.35 1.62
C GLU A 14 23.13 -2.16 2.59
N PHE A 15 22.99 -0.94 2.08
CA PHE A 15 22.98 0.26 2.92
C PHE A 15 21.92 0.17 4.03
N LYS A 16 20.70 -0.25 3.69
CA LYS A 16 19.60 -0.40 4.64
C LYS A 16 19.88 -1.49 5.68
N LEU A 17 20.38 -2.65 5.24
CA LEU A 17 20.76 -3.75 6.12
C LEU A 17 21.85 -3.35 7.11
N ASN A 18 22.89 -2.64 6.64
CA ASN A 18 23.97 -2.15 7.48
C ASN A 18 23.46 -1.16 8.53
N ARG A 19 22.54 -0.25 8.15
CA ARG A 19 21.90 0.66 9.10
C ARG A 19 21.07 -0.09 10.15
N ALA A 20 20.22 -1.02 9.72
CA ALA A 20 19.41 -1.80 10.65
C ALA A 20 20.25 -2.64 11.60
N ASN A 21 21.33 -3.25 11.14
CA ASN A 21 22.24 -4.02 11.97
C ASN A 21 22.88 -3.18 13.11
N GLN A 22 22.98 -1.87 12.92
CA GLN A 22 23.54 -0.95 13.93
C GLN A 22 22.49 -0.36 14.87
N THR A 23 21.21 -0.32 14.45
CA THR A 23 20.17 0.46 15.14
C THR A 23 18.93 -0.33 15.54
N SER A 24 18.71 -1.52 14.98
CA SER A 24 17.52 -2.32 15.28
C SER A 24 17.68 -3.11 16.58
N TYR A 25 16.61 -3.15 17.37
CA TYR A 25 16.52 -3.96 18.61
C TYR A 25 15.75 -5.27 18.39
N VAL A 26 15.26 -5.51 17.17
CA VAL A 26 14.44 -6.68 16.81
C VAL A 26 14.94 -7.26 15.49
N ASP A 27 14.52 -8.48 15.18
CA ASP A 27 14.75 -9.08 13.88
C ASP A 27 14.09 -8.27 12.77
N TYR A 28 14.73 -8.21 11.62
CA TYR A 28 14.25 -7.41 10.48
C TYR A 28 14.54 -8.09 9.14
N ALA A 29 13.70 -7.76 8.17
CA ALA A 29 13.91 -8.02 6.76
C ALA A 29 13.23 -6.91 5.95
N PHE A 30 13.65 -6.72 4.70
CA PHE A 30 13.17 -5.63 3.88
C PHE A 30 12.60 -6.10 2.56
N TYR A 31 11.63 -5.34 2.04
CA TYR A 31 11.15 -5.49 0.68
C TYR A 31 12.05 -4.75 -0.31
N PHE A 32 12.32 -5.38 -1.45
CA PHE A 32 12.83 -4.69 -2.62
C PHE A 32 11.70 -3.94 -3.33
N GLY A 33 11.95 -2.72 -3.77
CA GLY A 33 11.03 -1.97 -4.62
C GLY A 33 11.05 -2.54 -6.03
N GLY A 34 9.91 -3.06 -6.50
CA GLY A 34 9.73 -3.50 -7.88
C GLY A 34 9.40 -2.32 -8.78
N THR A 35 10.14 -2.19 -9.88
CA THR A 35 9.92 -1.20 -10.94
C THR A 35 10.06 -1.86 -12.31
N ALA A 36 9.54 -1.21 -13.36
CA ALA A 36 9.75 -1.70 -14.73
C ALA A 36 11.23 -1.81 -15.09
N GLN A 37 12.07 -0.89 -14.56
CA GLN A 37 13.50 -0.82 -14.86
C GLN A 37 14.30 -1.96 -14.25
N ASN A 38 13.94 -2.41 -13.04
CA ASN A 38 14.67 -3.48 -12.35
C ASN A 38 13.99 -4.86 -12.46
N SER A 39 12.84 -4.94 -13.12
CA SER A 39 12.01 -6.15 -13.18
C SER A 39 12.76 -7.41 -13.62
N SER A 40 13.67 -7.30 -14.60
CA SER A 40 14.47 -8.41 -15.10
C SER A 40 15.44 -9.00 -14.06
N ASN A 41 15.83 -8.23 -13.05
CA ASN A 41 16.79 -8.62 -12.02
C ASN A 41 16.11 -9.16 -10.77
N LEU A 42 14.79 -8.97 -10.61
CA LEU A 42 14.07 -9.32 -9.38
C LEU A 42 14.17 -10.81 -9.03
N ASN A 43 14.24 -11.70 -10.02
CA ASN A 43 14.41 -13.13 -9.80
C ASN A 43 15.72 -13.48 -9.06
N GLU A 44 16.77 -12.68 -9.26
CA GLU A 44 18.04 -12.81 -8.55
C GLU A 44 17.99 -12.05 -7.22
N TRP A 45 17.61 -10.79 -7.27
CA TRP A 45 17.68 -9.87 -6.12
C TRP A 45 16.73 -10.23 -4.98
N GLU A 46 15.59 -10.83 -5.26
CA GLU A 46 14.69 -11.31 -4.20
C GLU A 46 15.32 -12.38 -3.29
N ASN A 47 16.41 -13.01 -3.72
CA ASN A 47 17.13 -14.03 -2.98
C ASN A 47 18.33 -13.49 -2.18
N LEU A 48 18.61 -12.21 -2.27
CA LEU A 48 19.64 -11.58 -1.46
C LEU A 48 19.31 -11.68 0.04
N ASN A 49 20.36 -11.74 0.85
CA ASN A 49 20.17 -11.82 2.30
C ASN A 49 19.38 -10.61 2.84
N GLY A 50 18.47 -10.87 3.77
CA GLY A 50 17.64 -9.84 4.37
C GLY A 50 16.46 -9.35 3.51
N VAL A 51 16.24 -9.94 2.32
CA VAL A 51 15.08 -9.63 1.47
C VAL A 51 13.93 -10.57 1.81
N CYS A 52 12.75 -10.04 2.19
CA CYS A 52 11.55 -10.82 2.48
C CYS A 52 10.60 -10.95 1.27
N GLY A 53 10.69 -10.06 0.29
CA GLY A 53 9.85 -10.05 -0.91
C GLY A 53 10.02 -8.78 -1.72
N ILE A 54 9.12 -8.59 -2.68
CA ILE A 54 9.05 -7.42 -3.54
C ILE A 54 7.88 -6.54 -3.11
N LYS A 55 8.01 -5.22 -3.18
CA LYS A 55 6.95 -4.25 -2.93
C LYS A 55 6.71 -3.41 -4.16
N ILE A 56 5.45 -3.25 -4.54
CA ILE A 56 5.01 -2.32 -5.60
C ILE A 56 3.99 -1.33 -5.06
N PHE A 57 3.97 -0.15 -5.68
CA PHE A 57 2.97 0.89 -5.47
C PHE A 57 2.24 1.12 -6.79
N MET A 58 0.95 0.80 -6.84
CA MET A 58 0.11 1.04 -8.03
C MET A 58 -0.44 2.46 -8.05
N GLY A 59 -0.45 3.12 -6.93
CA GLY A 59 -0.84 4.52 -6.76
C GLY A 59 0.20 5.30 -5.95
N SER A 60 0.24 6.60 -6.18
CA SER A 60 1.12 7.52 -5.46
C SER A 60 0.79 7.53 -3.98
N SER A 61 1.83 7.36 -3.18
CA SER A 61 1.83 7.57 -1.74
C SER A 61 2.93 8.58 -1.43
N ASN A 62 3.57 8.50 -0.27
CA ASN A 62 4.76 9.32 0.00
C ASN A 62 5.94 8.82 -0.86
N GLY A 63 6.68 9.73 -1.50
CA GLY A 63 7.86 9.42 -2.32
C GLY A 63 7.55 9.07 -3.78
N ASN A 64 8.56 8.57 -4.50
CA ASN A 64 8.58 8.49 -5.97
C ASN A 64 8.59 7.07 -6.53
N LEU A 65 8.36 6.05 -5.70
CA LEU A 65 8.30 4.66 -6.16
C LEU A 65 6.89 4.35 -6.66
N LEU A 66 6.71 4.23 -7.97
CA LEU A 66 5.43 4.00 -8.62
C LEU A 66 5.57 2.96 -9.75
N SER A 67 4.61 2.05 -9.87
CA SER A 67 4.43 1.09 -10.95
C SER A 67 2.93 0.96 -11.19
N SER A 68 2.36 1.91 -11.95
CA SER A 68 0.91 2.11 -12.05
C SER A 68 0.26 1.44 -13.25
N THR A 69 1.03 1.16 -14.32
CA THR A 69 0.48 0.55 -15.53
C THR A 69 0.47 -0.97 -15.45
N ASP A 70 -0.47 -1.60 -16.16
CA ASP A 70 -0.55 -3.07 -16.24
C ASP A 70 0.72 -3.68 -16.85
N GLU A 71 1.36 -3.00 -17.79
CA GLU A 71 2.61 -3.43 -18.43
C GLU A 71 3.79 -3.44 -17.44
N GLU A 72 3.87 -2.48 -16.54
CA GLU A 72 4.90 -2.44 -15.49
C GLU A 72 4.69 -3.55 -14.47
N ILE A 73 3.45 -3.70 -14.01
CA ILE A 73 3.06 -4.74 -13.04
C ILE A 73 3.27 -6.13 -13.64
N ASP A 74 2.89 -6.32 -14.92
CA ASP A 74 3.10 -7.57 -15.66
C ASP A 74 4.57 -7.97 -15.70
N LYS A 75 5.48 -7.02 -16.03
CA LYS A 75 6.93 -7.26 -16.02
C LYS A 75 7.45 -7.66 -14.64
N ILE A 76 6.95 -7.03 -13.58
CA ILE A 76 7.38 -7.32 -12.22
C ILE A 76 6.87 -8.70 -11.78
N LEU A 77 5.59 -9.00 -11.97
CA LEU A 77 4.99 -10.27 -11.55
C LEU A 77 5.46 -11.48 -12.37
N ALA A 78 5.88 -11.26 -13.61
CA ALA A 78 6.49 -12.30 -14.45
C ALA A 78 7.84 -12.81 -13.92
N ASN A 79 8.53 -12.01 -13.09
CA ASN A 79 9.89 -12.30 -12.63
C ASN A 79 9.93 -12.60 -11.13
N GLY A 80 10.65 -13.68 -10.76
CA GLY A 80 10.82 -14.11 -9.37
C GLY A 80 9.72 -15.04 -8.85
N LYS A 81 9.80 -15.39 -7.56
CA LYS A 81 8.91 -16.36 -6.90
C LYS A 81 8.43 -15.93 -5.53
N ARG A 82 9.14 -14.99 -4.86
CA ARG A 82 8.74 -14.49 -3.55
C ARG A 82 7.46 -13.66 -3.65
N VAL A 83 6.76 -13.51 -2.52
CA VAL A 83 5.56 -12.70 -2.43
C VAL A 83 5.82 -11.26 -2.90
N VAL A 84 4.84 -10.69 -3.59
CA VAL A 84 4.85 -9.28 -3.97
C VAL A 84 3.80 -8.56 -3.13
N ALA A 85 4.25 -7.68 -2.23
CA ALA A 85 3.39 -6.82 -1.43
C ALA A 85 2.95 -5.62 -2.26
N VAL A 86 1.67 -5.28 -2.20
CA VAL A 86 1.05 -4.31 -3.11
C VAL A 86 0.31 -3.23 -2.34
N HIS A 87 0.67 -1.97 -2.59
CA HIS A 87 -0.18 -0.82 -2.31
C HIS A 87 -1.09 -0.64 -3.52
N ALA A 88 -2.37 -0.96 -3.37
CA ALA A 88 -3.33 -1.06 -4.46
C ALA A 88 -4.30 0.12 -4.47
N GLU A 89 -3.89 1.23 -5.09
CA GLU A 89 -4.75 2.37 -5.46
C GLU A 89 -4.50 2.68 -6.93
N ASP A 90 -5.54 2.99 -7.70
CA ASP A 90 -5.46 3.28 -9.14
C ASP A 90 -5.01 4.73 -9.35
N GLU A 91 -3.80 4.91 -9.86
CA GLU A 91 -3.17 6.22 -10.03
C GLU A 91 -3.95 7.14 -10.97
N ASP A 92 -4.42 6.61 -12.10
CA ASP A 92 -5.14 7.42 -13.09
C ASP A 92 -6.47 7.91 -12.51
N MET A 93 -7.22 7.02 -11.87
CA MET A 93 -8.47 7.37 -11.21
C MET A 93 -8.26 8.37 -10.06
N MET A 94 -7.18 8.21 -9.27
CA MET A 94 -6.86 9.18 -8.22
C MET A 94 -6.53 10.57 -8.79
N ASN A 95 -5.79 10.63 -9.89
CA ASN A 95 -5.45 11.89 -10.53
C ASN A 95 -6.69 12.60 -11.10
N GLU A 96 -7.60 11.87 -11.73
CA GLU A 96 -8.89 12.39 -12.20
C GLU A 96 -9.75 12.90 -11.03
N ASN A 97 -9.86 12.13 -9.96
CA ASN A 97 -10.60 12.49 -8.75
C ASN A 97 -9.96 13.69 -8.02
N LYS A 98 -8.63 13.78 -8.00
CA LYS A 98 -7.95 14.93 -7.40
C LYS A 98 -8.35 16.22 -8.10
N ILE A 99 -8.49 16.21 -9.41
CA ILE A 99 -8.94 17.37 -10.19
C ILE A 99 -10.44 17.65 -9.97
N SER A 100 -11.29 16.61 -10.06
CA SER A 100 -12.75 16.77 -10.12
C SER A 100 -13.40 16.87 -8.74
N ILE A 101 -12.84 16.23 -7.71
CA ILE A 101 -13.41 16.14 -6.36
C ILE A 101 -12.68 17.05 -5.39
N LEU A 102 -11.35 16.99 -5.33
CA LEU A 102 -10.57 17.82 -4.41
C LEU A 102 -10.45 19.26 -4.93
N GLY A 103 -10.06 19.45 -6.21
CA GLY A 103 -9.78 20.78 -6.79
C GLY A 103 -8.76 21.55 -5.95
N ASP A 104 -9.11 22.79 -5.60
CA ASP A 104 -8.29 23.66 -4.76
C ASP A 104 -8.62 23.57 -3.26
N SER A 105 -9.39 22.54 -2.84
CA SER A 105 -9.77 22.37 -1.43
C SER A 105 -8.58 21.94 -0.58
N ASN A 106 -8.46 22.55 0.59
CA ASN A 106 -7.51 22.13 1.64
C ASN A 106 -8.20 21.43 2.81
N ASP A 107 -9.43 20.96 2.62
CA ASP A 107 -10.17 20.21 3.62
C ASP A 107 -9.76 18.73 3.61
N VAL A 108 -9.14 18.29 4.69
CA VAL A 108 -8.71 16.88 4.86
C VAL A 108 -9.88 15.90 4.85
N ALA A 109 -11.10 16.32 5.14
CA ALA A 109 -12.29 15.48 5.03
C ALA A 109 -12.54 15.00 3.59
N MET A 110 -11.99 15.67 2.59
CA MET A 110 -12.05 15.26 1.18
C MET A 110 -11.12 14.09 0.86
N HIS A 111 -10.20 13.72 1.77
CA HIS A 111 -9.15 12.73 1.51
C HIS A 111 -9.71 11.38 1.06
N HIS A 112 -10.71 10.85 1.75
CA HIS A 112 -11.33 9.56 1.45
C HIS A 112 -12.27 9.60 0.23
N LEU A 113 -12.59 10.78 -0.28
CA LEU A 113 -13.44 10.95 -1.45
C LEU A 113 -12.64 10.91 -2.75
N TRP A 114 -11.56 11.68 -2.84
CA TRP A 114 -10.74 11.68 -4.06
C TRP A 114 -9.82 10.46 -4.18
N ARG A 115 -9.29 9.95 -3.06
CA ARG A 115 -8.68 8.61 -3.02
C ARG A 115 -9.80 7.59 -2.79
N SER A 116 -10.62 7.42 -3.79
CA SER A 116 -11.92 6.74 -3.67
C SER A 116 -11.79 5.25 -3.36
N GLU A 117 -12.90 4.66 -2.91
CA GLU A 117 -12.99 3.20 -2.73
C GLU A 117 -12.89 2.44 -4.05
N GLU A 118 -13.38 3.06 -5.14
CA GLU A 118 -13.28 2.50 -6.49
C GLU A 118 -11.83 2.42 -6.97
N SER A 119 -10.99 3.40 -6.61
CA SER A 119 -9.55 3.37 -6.96
C SER A 119 -8.85 2.17 -6.32
N CYS A 120 -9.12 1.88 -5.05
CA CYS A 120 -8.60 0.69 -4.37
C CYS A 120 -9.13 -0.60 -5.02
N PHE A 121 -10.43 -0.69 -5.23
CA PHE A 121 -11.05 -1.89 -5.80
C PHE A 121 -10.60 -2.16 -7.24
N ASN A 122 -10.43 -1.11 -8.06
CA ASN A 122 -9.96 -1.25 -9.43
C ASN A 122 -8.51 -1.76 -9.48
N ALA A 123 -7.62 -1.15 -8.70
CA ALA A 123 -6.23 -1.59 -8.59
C ALA A 123 -6.12 -3.04 -8.08
N THR A 124 -6.90 -3.40 -7.07
CA THR A 124 -6.95 -4.76 -6.53
C THR A 124 -7.38 -5.78 -7.59
N LYS A 125 -8.41 -5.50 -8.39
CA LYS A 125 -8.83 -6.38 -9.50
C LYS A 125 -7.73 -6.56 -10.55
N ARG A 126 -7.08 -5.46 -10.95
CA ARG A 126 -6.01 -5.45 -11.95
C ARG A 126 -4.84 -6.32 -11.49
N VAL A 127 -4.32 -6.10 -10.29
CA VAL A 127 -3.16 -6.85 -9.80
C VAL A 127 -3.47 -8.34 -9.56
N VAL A 128 -4.67 -8.68 -9.09
CA VAL A 128 -5.11 -10.08 -8.92
C VAL A 128 -5.19 -10.80 -10.28
N ALA A 129 -5.70 -10.14 -11.33
CA ALA A 129 -5.76 -10.72 -12.67
C ALA A 129 -4.34 -11.04 -13.21
N ILE A 130 -3.40 -10.12 -13.05
CA ILE A 130 -2.01 -10.31 -13.47
C ILE A 130 -1.32 -11.38 -12.59
N ALA A 131 -1.56 -11.39 -11.29
CA ALA A 131 -1.01 -12.40 -10.39
C ALA A 131 -1.46 -13.82 -10.77
N LYS A 132 -2.72 -13.99 -11.14
CA LYS A 132 -3.26 -15.27 -11.64
C LYS A 132 -2.59 -15.73 -12.94
N LYS A 133 -2.33 -14.82 -13.86
CA LYS A 133 -1.63 -15.11 -15.13
C LYS A 133 -0.28 -15.80 -14.90
N TYR A 134 0.44 -15.40 -13.85
CA TYR A 134 1.77 -15.93 -13.52
C TYR A 134 1.76 -16.91 -12.35
N ASN A 135 0.60 -17.22 -11.77
CA ASN A 135 0.48 -17.95 -10.50
C ASN A 135 1.40 -17.36 -9.40
N ARG A 136 1.53 -16.02 -9.40
CA ARG A 136 2.38 -15.28 -8.48
C ARG A 136 1.63 -14.98 -7.20
N LYS A 137 2.21 -15.28 -6.05
CA LYS A 137 1.63 -14.90 -4.76
C LYS A 137 1.81 -13.40 -4.53
N ILE A 138 0.71 -12.74 -4.19
CA ILE A 138 0.68 -11.32 -3.82
C ILE A 138 0.16 -11.17 -2.40
N HIS A 139 0.50 -10.04 -1.78
CA HIS A 139 -0.01 -9.63 -0.49
C HIS A 139 -0.60 -8.23 -0.62
N ILE A 140 -1.92 -8.12 -0.51
CA ILE A 140 -2.61 -6.83 -0.56
C ILE A 140 -2.53 -6.21 0.82
N LEU A 141 -1.77 -5.13 0.89
CA LEU A 141 -1.52 -4.38 2.12
C LEU A 141 -2.75 -3.53 2.49
N HIS A 142 -2.91 -3.24 3.78
CA HIS A 142 -3.78 -2.20 4.34
C HIS A 142 -5.14 -2.04 3.61
N LEU A 143 -5.88 -3.12 3.46
CA LEU A 143 -7.21 -3.14 2.83
C LEU A 143 -8.20 -2.23 3.57
N THR A 144 -9.03 -1.51 2.82
CA THR A 144 -9.91 -0.50 3.39
C THR A 144 -11.38 -0.61 3.01
N THR A 145 -11.73 -1.39 1.98
CA THR A 145 -13.10 -1.37 1.44
C THR A 145 -13.84 -2.71 1.55
N ALA A 146 -15.16 -2.64 1.70
CA ALA A 146 -16.03 -3.82 1.74
C ALA A 146 -16.00 -4.60 0.41
N GLN A 147 -15.91 -3.88 -0.71
CA GLN A 147 -15.89 -4.48 -2.05
C GLN A 147 -14.61 -5.31 -2.25
N GLU A 148 -13.46 -4.82 -1.79
CA GLU A 148 -12.21 -5.58 -1.85
C GLU A 148 -12.32 -6.86 -1.02
N MET A 149 -12.89 -6.79 0.20
CA MET A 149 -13.10 -7.97 1.04
C MET A 149 -13.94 -9.04 0.35
N GLU A 150 -15.07 -8.66 -0.22
CA GLU A 150 -15.97 -9.59 -0.92
C GLU A 150 -15.30 -10.23 -2.14
N PHE A 151 -14.59 -9.43 -2.93
CA PHE A 151 -13.86 -9.92 -4.10
C PHE A 151 -12.73 -10.88 -3.70
N LEU A 152 -11.90 -10.49 -2.73
CA LEU A 152 -10.70 -11.21 -2.36
C LEU A 152 -10.96 -12.53 -1.61
N ARG A 153 -12.15 -12.73 -1.03
CA ARG A 153 -12.57 -14.03 -0.48
C ARG A 153 -12.42 -15.17 -1.49
N ASN A 154 -12.67 -14.88 -2.76
CA ASN A 154 -12.61 -15.84 -3.86
C ASN A 154 -11.24 -15.87 -4.55
N HIS A 155 -10.23 -15.18 -4.01
CA HIS A 155 -8.91 -15.04 -4.63
C HIS A 155 -7.75 -15.37 -3.68
N LYS A 156 -8.05 -16.10 -2.60
CA LYS A 156 -7.08 -16.58 -1.61
C LYS A 156 -6.05 -17.56 -2.19
N ASP A 157 -6.32 -18.08 -3.37
CA ASP A 157 -5.40 -18.91 -4.15
C ASP A 157 -4.12 -18.14 -4.54
N VAL A 158 -4.20 -16.83 -4.74
CA VAL A 158 -3.04 -15.99 -5.12
C VAL A 158 -2.78 -14.84 -4.14
N ALA A 159 -3.77 -14.37 -3.36
CA ALA A 159 -3.68 -13.19 -2.52
C ALA A 159 -3.77 -13.50 -1.03
N SER A 160 -2.84 -13.00 -0.23
CA SER A 160 -2.98 -12.81 1.22
C SER A 160 -3.36 -11.36 1.53
N LEU A 161 -4.04 -11.15 2.66
CA LEU A 161 -4.81 -9.95 2.96
C LEU A 161 -4.39 -9.34 4.29
N GLU A 162 -4.15 -8.03 4.30
CA GLU A 162 -3.77 -7.28 5.49
C GLU A 162 -4.77 -6.19 5.82
N VAL A 163 -5.02 -5.97 7.11
CA VAL A 163 -5.71 -4.78 7.62
C VAL A 163 -4.88 -4.11 8.71
N LEU A 164 -5.14 -2.82 8.93
CA LEU A 164 -4.44 -2.01 9.93
C LEU A 164 -5.36 -1.65 11.11
N PRO A 165 -4.82 -1.50 12.33
CA PRO A 165 -5.58 -1.02 13.48
C PRO A 165 -6.31 0.30 13.22
N ASN A 166 -5.69 1.24 12.50
CA ASN A 166 -6.32 2.52 12.18
C ASN A 166 -7.63 2.35 11.40
N HIS A 167 -7.65 1.48 10.37
CA HIS A 167 -8.85 1.19 9.58
C HIS A 167 -9.91 0.40 10.36
N LEU A 168 -9.50 -0.35 11.40
CA LEU A 168 -10.40 -1.09 12.28
C LEU A 168 -11.00 -0.23 13.41
N THR A 169 -10.37 0.90 13.76
CA THR A 169 -10.77 1.69 14.95
C THR A 169 -11.26 3.09 14.63
N LEU A 170 -10.91 3.64 13.47
CA LEU A 170 -11.32 4.96 13.03
C LEU A 170 -12.32 4.86 11.89
N SER A 171 -13.19 5.86 11.75
CA SER A 171 -14.14 5.98 10.63
C SER A 171 -14.26 7.43 10.14
N ALA A 172 -14.50 7.58 8.83
CA ALA A 172 -14.83 8.85 8.21
C ALA A 172 -16.35 9.12 8.34
N PRO A 173 -16.78 10.40 8.44
CA PRO A 173 -15.95 11.60 8.43
C PRO A 173 -15.34 11.97 9.79
N GLU A 174 -15.79 11.36 10.88
CA GLU A 174 -15.54 11.78 12.27
C GLU A 174 -14.04 11.83 12.63
N CYS A 175 -13.23 10.92 12.05
CA CYS A 175 -11.80 10.91 12.32
C CYS A 175 -11.12 12.16 11.74
N TYR A 176 -11.53 12.60 10.56
CA TYR A 176 -10.98 13.81 9.93
C TYR A 176 -11.43 15.08 10.65
N GLU A 177 -12.69 15.15 11.10
CA GLU A 177 -13.21 16.26 11.89
C GLU A 177 -12.47 16.44 13.22
N LYS A 178 -12.10 15.34 13.87
CA LYS A 178 -11.46 15.35 15.20
C LYS A 178 -9.95 15.48 15.14
N LEU A 179 -9.31 14.83 14.19
CA LEU A 179 -7.86 14.67 14.14
C LEU A 179 -7.19 15.49 13.03
N GLY A 180 -7.97 16.04 12.09
CA GLY A 180 -7.42 16.79 10.96
C GLY A 180 -6.43 15.93 10.16
N THR A 181 -5.30 16.54 9.80
CA THR A 181 -4.20 15.91 9.07
C THR A 181 -3.53 14.76 9.81
N LEU A 182 -3.72 14.62 11.12
CA LEU A 182 -3.24 13.44 11.87
C LEU A 182 -3.94 12.15 11.44
N ALA A 183 -5.18 12.25 10.90
CA ALA A 183 -5.91 11.10 10.36
C ALA A 183 -5.56 10.82 8.89
N GLN A 184 -4.77 11.68 8.24
CA GLN A 184 -4.37 11.48 6.84
C GLN A 184 -3.41 10.29 6.73
N GLN A 185 -3.81 9.27 5.98
CA GLN A 185 -3.01 8.09 5.64
C GLN A 185 -3.44 7.52 4.28
N ASN A 186 -2.61 6.74 3.65
CA ASN A 186 -2.86 6.11 2.35
C ASN A 186 -2.80 4.57 2.45
N PRO A 187 -3.88 3.85 2.08
CA PRO A 187 -5.20 4.34 1.67
C PRO A 187 -5.95 5.03 2.82
N PRO A 188 -6.96 5.88 2.51
CA PRO A 188 -7.71 6.64 3.51
C PRO A 188 -8.50 5.77 4.50
N ILE A 189 -8.80 6.36 5.66
CA ILE A 189 -9.81 5.84 6.58
C ILE A 189 -11.19 6.04 5.91
N ARG A 190 -11.99 4.98 5.88
CA ARG A 190 -13.29 4.93 5.19
C ARG A 190 -14.47 5.09 6.16
N GLN A 191 -15.67 5.16 5.60
CA GLN A 191 -16.91 5.22 6.34
C GLN A 191 -17.15 3.95 7.17
N LYS A 192 -18.04 4.06 8.15
CA LYS A 192 -18.32 3.02 9.15
C LYS A 192 -18.66 1.65 8.56
N HIS A 193 -19.40 1.59 7.46
CA HIS A 193 -19.77 0.30 6.85
C HIS A 193 -18.57 -0.49 6.30
N HIS A 194 -17.53 0.19 5.84
CA HIS A 194 -16.27 -0.45 5.46
C HIS A 194 -15.54 -1.01 6.69
N GLN A 195 -15.45 -0.21 7.76
CA GLN A 195 -14.87 -0.66 9.03
C GLN A 195 -15.57 -1.93 9.55
N ASP A 196 -16.91 -1.98 9.49
CA ASP A 196 -17.69 -3.15 9.91
C ASP A 196 -17.39 -4.37 9.04
N ALA A 197 -17.20 -4.17 7.72
CA ALA A 197 -16.80 -5.24 6.81
C ALA A 197 -15.39 -5.77 7.10
N LEU A 198 -14.45 -4.89 7.45
CA LEU A 198 -13.10 -5.28 7.87
C LEU A 198 -13.13 -6.10 9.17
N TRP A 199 -13.89 -5.67 10.19
CA TRP A 199 -14.05 -6.44 11.43
C TRP A 199 -14.68 -7.81 11.18
N LYS A 200 -15.67 -7.88 10.31
CA LYS A 200 -16.25 -9.16 9.91
C LYS A 200 -15.20 -10.06 9.26
N ALA A 201 -14.37 -9.52 8.36
CA ALA A 201 -13.32 -10.26 7.67
C ALA A 201 -12.21 -10.74 8.61
N VAL A 202 -11.91 -9.98 9.68
CA VAL A 202 -11.00 -10.43 10.75
C VAL A 202 -11.61 -11.60 11.52
N THR A 203 -12.87 -11.49 11.93
CA THR A 203 -13.53 -12.49 12.79
C THR A 203 -13.86 -13.79 12.07
N ASP A 204 -14.10 -13.75 10.77
CA ASP A 204 -14.40 -14.96 9.97
C ASP A 204 -13.15 -15.60 9.32
N GLY A 205 -11.95 -15.06 9.60
CA GLY A 205 -10.68 -15.62 9.11
C GLY A 205 -10.37 -15.30 7.65
N THR A 206 -11.05 -14.33 7.04
CA THR A 206 -10.71 -13.86 5.68
C THR A 206 -9.39 -13.09 5.66
N ILE A 207 -9.13 -12.28 6.69
CA ILE A 207 -7.86 -11.55 6.85
C ILE A 207 -6.78 -12.50 7.35
N ASP A 208 -5.59 -12.38 6.77
CA ASP A 208 -4.44 -13.20 7.12
C ASP A 208 -3.50 -12.50 8.12
N ILE A 209 -3.38 -11.17 8.03
CA ILE A 209 -2.36 -10.40 8.74
C ILE A 209 -2.97 -9.12 9.32
N LEU A 210 -2.60 -8.80 10.56
CA LEU A 210 -2.71 -7.46 11.12
C LEU A 210 -1.35 -6.78 10.98
N GLY A 211 -1.27 -5.79 10.09
CA GLY A 211 -0.10 -4.94 9.92
C GLY A 211 -0.23 -3.66 10.73
N SER A 212 0.85 -2.91 10.88
CA SER A 212 0.80 -1.56 11.47
C SER A 212 0.97 -0.47 10.43
N ASP A 213 1.67 -0.77 9.36
CA ASP A 213 2.13 0.20 8.35
C ASP A 213 2.73 1.46 9.01
N HIS A 214 3.51 1.25 10.08
CA HIS A 214 4.06 2.33 10.89
C HIS A 214 5.14 3.10 10.10
N ALA A 215 4.74 4.21 9.50
CA ALA A 215 5.59 5.16 8.79
C ALA A 215 5.48 6.54 9.49
N PRO A 216 6.16 6.72 10.65
CA PRO A 216 5.93 7.87 11.51
C PRO A 216 6.43 9.17 10.88
N HIS A 217 5.63 10.21 11.05
CA HIS A 217 5.96 11.60 10.76
C HIS A 217 5.89 12.42 12.04
N THR A 218 6.67 13.48 12.10
CA THR A 218 6.64 14.40 13.25
C THR A 218 5.32 15.17 13.28
N LEU A 219 4.95 15.69 14.46
CA LEU A 219 3.77 16.55 14.58
C LEU A 219 3.91 17.85 13.74
N GLU A 220 5.14 18.33 13.55
CA GLU A 220 5.42 19.48 12.70
C GLU A 220 5.09 19.19 11.24
N GLU A 221 5.55 18.04 10.70
CA GLU A 221 5.25 17.59 9.33
C GLU A 221 3.74 17.38 9.14
N LYS A 222 3.08 16.71 10.12
CA LYS A 222 1.63 16.48 10.08
C LYS A 222 0.80 17.74 10.29
N GLY A 223 1.37 18.81 10.88
CA GLY A 223 0.73 20.11 11.10
C GLY A 223 0.68 21.03 9.88
N GLY A 224 1.18 20.60 8.74
CA GLY A 224 1.15 21.35 7.48
C GLY A 224 -0.26 21.48 6.90
N THR A 225 -0.33 22.09 5.72
CA THR A 225 -1.60 22.30 5.00
C THR A 225 -1.91 21.07 4.14
N TYR A 226 -3.12 20.52 4.25
CA TYR A 226 -3.63 19.50 3.36
C TYR A 226 -3.77 20.06 1.93
N PRO A 227 -3.46 19.30 0.84
CA PRO A 227 -3.05 17.90 0.82
C PRO A 227 -1.53 17.64 0.92
N ASP A 228 -0.72 18.67 1.14
CA ASP A 228 0.75 18.58 1.07
C ASP A 228 1.40 17.94 2.32
N THR A 229 0.62 17.70 3.37
CA THR A 229 1.09 16.95 4.54
C THR A 229 1.34 15.49 4.20
N PRO A 230 2.36 14.86 4.79
CA PRO A 230 2.63 13.43 4.57
C PRO A 230 1.50 12.55 5.12
N SER A 231 1.31 11.39 4.50
CA SER A 231 0.27 10.41 4.86
C SER A 231 0.83 9.26 5.65
#